data_f620a3c04f86ed9b741ef8a5e8bc35a4
#
_entry.id   f620a3c04f86ed9b741ef8a5e8bc35a4
#
_cell.length_a   1.000
_cell.length_b   1.000
_cell.length_c   1.000
_cell.angle_alpha   90.00
_cell.angle_beta   90.00
_cell.angle_gamma   90.00
#
_symmetry.space_group_name_H-M   'P 1'
#
loop_
_entity.id
_entity.type
_entity.pdbx_description
1 polymer ?
#
loop_
_entity_poly.entity_id
_entity_poly.type
_entity_poly.pdbx_seq_one_letter_code
_entity_poly.pdbx_strand_id
1 'polypeptide(L)'
;LAENVRLTDLVGELEVANARRQATKDTLEHNAELLLIQIQGGSPLTPARYDYARRVARATELRDKIASAKWVDPQLLDEYTSLYLAELGIASSREYFFARIPVKDQLDQTYYKWAECLMNGNWSVYFRTIDGEIVGSYENVAGSGPPNYEFRQDVNDKLREDIVAALTSARPEDYREKVAILQEKAKIYDPKSDLQKNY
;
A
#
# COMPACT_ATOMS: atom_id res chain seq x y z
N LEU A 1 -4.33 34.97 -51.61
CA LEU A 1 -5.10 33.71 -51.69
C LEU A 1 -4.29 32.52 -51.16
N ALA A 2 -3.07 32.27 -51.69
CA ALA A 2 -2.22 31.12 -51.25
C ALA A 2 -1.81 31.20 -49.77
N GLU A 3 -1.53 32.38 -49.27
CA GLU A 3 -1.13 32.61 -47.85
C GLU A 3 -2.31 32.37 -46.90
N ASN A 4 -3.53 32.73 -47.27
CA ASN A 4 -4.70 32.46 -46.45
C ASN A 4 -5.00 30.95 -46.35
N VAL A 5 -4.82 30.19 -47.44
CA VAL A 5 -4.98 28.73 -47.42
C VAL A 5 -3.93 28.11 -46.49
N ARG A 6 -2.65 28.52 -46.58
CA ARG A 6 -1.59 28.04 -45.70
C ARG A 6 -1.83 28.35 -44.24
N LEU A 7 -2.36 29.53 -43.92
CA LEU A 7 -2.70 29.89 -42.54
C LEU A 7 -3.87 29.06 -42.01
N THR A 8 -4.89 28.80 -42.84
CA THR A 8 -6.00 27.94 -42.47
C THR A 8 -5.55 26.49 -42.17
N ASP A 9 -4.67 25.95 -43.01
CA ASP A 9 -4.10 24.62 -42.81
C ASP A 9 -3.31 24.54 -41.51
N LEU A 10 -2.47 25.56 -41.26
CA LEU A 10 -1.64 25.64 -40.03
C LEU A 10 -2.52 25.75 -38.76
N VAL A 11 -3.61 26.51 -38.82
CA VAL A 11 -4.57 26.59 -37.70
C VAL A 11 -5.22 25.23 -37.47
N GLY A 12 -5.63 24.54 -38.53
CA GLY A 12 -6.21 23.19 -38.43
C GLY A 12 -5.24 22.18 -37.81
N GLU A 13 -3.96 22.21 -38.22
CA GLU A 13 -2.91 21.35 -37.61
C GLU A 13 -2.70 21.66 -36.12
N LEU A 14 -2.70 22.95 -35.72
CA LEU A 14 -2.58 23.37 -34.34
C LEU A 14 -3.78 22.94 -33.49
N GLU A 15 -4.98 23.03 -34.03
CA GLU A 15 -6.21 22.58 -33.35
C GLU A 15 -6.17 21.05 -33.07
N VAL A 16 -5.78 20.27 -34.09
CA VAL A 16 -5.59 18.81 -33.93
C VAL A 16 -4.49 18.47 -32.91
N ALA A 17 -3.39 19.18 -32.96
CA ALA A 17 -2.29 18.98 -31.99
C ALA A 17 -2.72 19.32 -30.56
N ASN A 18 -3.47 20.41 -30.38
CA ASN A 18 -4.01 20.80 -29.08
C ASN A 18 -5.05 19.81 -28.56
N ALA A 19 -5.94 19.31 -29.42
CA ALA A 19 -6.91 18.29 -29.04
C ALA A 19 -6.23 17.00 -28.58
N ARG A 20 -5.16 16.57 -29.28
CA ARG A 20 -4.37 15.40 -28.87
C ARG A 20 -3.68 15.61 -27.50
N ARG A 21 -3.09 16.80 -27.28
CA ARG A 21 -2.45 17.13 -26.00
C ARG A 21 -3.47 17.12 -24.85
N GLN A 22 -4.66 17.67 -25.08
CA GLN A 22 -5.73 17.66 -24.09
C GLN A 22 -6.17 16.23 -23.77
N ALA A 23 -6.43 15.40 -24.79
CA ALA A 23 -6.80 14.01 -24.59
C ALA A 23 -5.74 13.20 -23.83
N THR A 24 -4.45 13.47 -24.08
CA THR A 24 -3.35 12.86 -23.33
C THR A 24 -3.38 13.28 -21.87
N LYS A 25 -3.60 14.57 -21.59
CA LYS A 25 -3.72 15.09 -20.23
C LYS A 25 -4.89 14.45 -19.49
N ASP A 26 -6.08 14.45 -20.08
CA ASP A 26 -7.28 13.89 -19.47
C ASP A 26 -7.12 12.39 -19.13
N THR A 27 -6.46 11.67 -20.04
CA THR A 27 -6.15 10.24 -19.81
C THR A 27 -5.18 10.05 -18.65
N LEU A 28 -4.11 10.86 -18.57
CA LEU A 28 -3.12 10.75 -17.50
C LEU A 28 -3.71 11.16 -16.14
N GLU A 29 -4.54 12.21 -16.12
CA GLU A 29 -5.25 12.66 -14.93
C GLU A 29 -6.17 11.56 -14.38
N HIS A 30 -6.97 10.95 -15.25
CA HIS A 30 -7.82 9.82 -14.88
C HIS A 30 -7.01 8.63 -14.34
N ASN A 31 -5.91 8.27 -15.00
CA ASN A 31 -5.05 7.17 -14.55
C ASN A 31 -4.34 7.46 -13.23
N ALA A 32 -3.94 8.71 -12.98
CA ALA A 32 -3.35 9.11 -11.71
C ALA A 32 -4.36 9.04 -10.55
N GLU A 33 -5.63 9.40 -10.80
CA GLU A 33 -6.71 9.22 -9.83
C GLU A 33 -6.95 7.74 -9.51
N LEU A 34 -7.02 6.88 -10.54
CA LEU A 34 -7.17 5.44 -10.34
C LEU A 34 -6.00 4.84 -9.56
N LEU A 35 -4.77 5.27 -9.83
CA LEU A 35 -3.58 4.83 -9.11
C LEU A 35 -3.65 5.24 -7.63
N LEU A 36 -4.05 6.48 -7.34
CA LEU A 36 -4.25 6.95 -5.97
C LEU A 36 -5.30 6.11 -5.23
N ILE A 37 -6.44 5.85 -5.86
CA ILE A 37 -7.51 5.01 -5.30
C ILE A 37 -6.98 3.60 -4.99
N GLN A 38 -6.19 3.01 -5.90
CA GLN A 38 -5.58 1.70 -5.69
C GLN A 38 -4.60 1.68 -4.53
N ILE A 39 -3.77 2.72 -4.38
CA ILE A 39 -2.83 2.84 -3.26
C ILE A 39 -3.58 3.00 -1.94
N GLN A 40 -4.60 3.85 -1.90
CA GLN A 40 -5.46 4.05 -0.73
C GLN A 40 -6.24 2.79 -0.35
N GLY A 41 -6.63 1.99 -1.36
CA GLY A 41 -7.28 0.71 -1.18
C GLY A 41 -6.35 -0.43 -0.73
N GLY A 42 -5.03 -0.21 -0.73
CA GLY A 42 -4.05 -1.19 -0.30
C GLY A 42 -3.94 -1.31 1.22
N SER A 43 -3.32 -2.40 1.68
CA SER A 43 -3.08 -2.63 3.11
C SER A 43 -2.15 -1.56 3.71
N PRO A 44 -2.54 -0.88 4.79
CA PRO A 44 -1.66 0.04 5.51
C PRO A 44 -0.59 -0.69 6.35
N LEU A 45 -0.77 -1.98 6.65
CA LEU A 45 0.24 -2.79 7.33
C LEU A 45 1.24 -3.31 6.30
N THR A 46 2.37 -2.65 6.18
CA THR A 46 3.43 -2.97 5.23
C THR A 46 4.80 -2.95 5.90
N PRO A 47 5.83 -3.62 5.33
CA PRO A 47 7.21 -3.42 5.75
C PRO A 47 7.59 -1.94 5.73
N ALA A 48 8.44 -1.51 6.67
CA ALA A 48 8.82 -0.10 6.84
C ALA A 48 9.35 0.56 5.55
N ARG A 49 9.98 -0.23 4.66
CA ARG A 49 10.46 0.26 3.36
C ARG A 49 9.36 0.68 2.40
N TYR A 50 8.12 0.18 2.59
CA TYR A 50 6.94 0.51 1.79
C TYR A 50 5.99 1.44 2.53
N ASP A 51 6.51 2.41 3.23
CA ASP A 51 5.75 3.40 4.01
C ASP A 51 4.44 3.81 3.29
N TYR A 52 3.33 3.29 3.79
CA TYR A 52 2.01 3.50 3.21
C TYR A 52 1.62 4.97 3.16
N ALA A 53 1.85 5.70 4.24
CA ALA A 53 1.50 7.12 4.31
C ALA A 53 2.30 7.95 3.29
N ARG A 54 3.59 7.64 3.13
CA ARG A 54 4.44 8.30 2.14
C ARG A 54 4.02 7.98 0.71
N ARG A 55 3.59 6.74 0.45
CA ARG A 55 3.07 6.33 -0.88
C ARG A 55 1.80 7.10 -1.24
N VAL A 56 0.83 7.17 -0.32
CA VAL A 56 -0.41 7.95 -0.49
C VAL A 56 -0.09 9.43 -0.72
N ALA A 57 0.79 10.02 0.09
CA ALA A 57 1.17 11.42 -0.07
C ALA A 57 1.81 11.70 -1.43
N ARG A 58 2.73 10.83 -1.88
CA ARG A 58 3.37 10.95 -3.20
C ARG A 58 2.39 10.84 -4.36
N ALA A 59 1.43 9.89 -4.28
CA ALA A 59 0.42 9.73 -5.31
C ALA A 59 -0.54 10.93 -5.36
N THR A 60 -0.92 11.48 -4.20
CA THR A 60 -1.74 12.69 -4.10
C THR A 60 -1.02 13.89 -4.72
N GLU A 61 0.24 14.11 -4.37
CA GLU A 61 1.04 15.20 -4.93
C GLU A 61 1.16 15.09 -6.45
N LEU A 62 1.42 13.88 -6.96
CA LEU A 62 1.53 13.64 -8.40
C LEU A 62 0.22 13.89 -9.13
N ARG A 63 -0.91 13.41 -8.61
CA ARG A 63 -2.24 13.69 -9.16
C ARG A 63 -2.50 15.19 -9.23
N ASP A 64 -2.21 15.93 -8.16
CA ASP A 64 -2.44 17.38 -8.11
C ASP A 64 -1.52 18.15 -9.08
N LYS A 65 -0.27 17.71 -9.25
CA LYS A 65 0.64 18.23 -10.27
C LYS A 65 0.07 18.03 -11.69
N ILE A 66 -0.42 16.83 -11.99
CA ILE A 66 -1.01 16.52 -13.31
C ILE A 66 -2.26 17.36 -13.54
N ALA A 67 -3.17 17.44 -12.57
CA ALA A 67 -4.41 18.23 -12.67
C ALA A 67 -4.14 19.72 -12.90
N SER A 68 -3.14 20.29 -12.22
CA SER A 68 -2.78 21.71 -12.34
C SER A 68 -1.93 22.03 -13.58
N ALA A 69 -1.29 21.04 -14.19
CA ALA A 69 -0.44 21.24 -15.36
C ALA A 69 -1.27 21.65 -16.60
N LYS A 70 -0.76 22.60 -17.37
CA LYS A 70 -1.38 22.99 -18.65
C LYS A 70 -1.25 21.88 -19.71
N TRP A 71 -0.12 21.17 -19.69
CA TRP A 71 0.20 20.03 -20.57
C TRP A 71 0.95 18.97 -19.78
N VAL A 72 0.91 17.75 -20.30
CA VAL A 72 1.76 16.66 -19.83
C VAL A 72 3.13 16.84 -20.47
N ASP A 73 4.13 17.20 -19.65
CA ASP A 73 5.51 17.16 -20.07
C ASP A 73 6.14 15.76 -19.84
N PRO A 74 7.28 15.46 -20.45
CA PRO A 74 7.96 14.17 -20.27
C PRO A 74 8.30 13.87 -18.82
N GLN A 75 8.61 14.85 -18.00
CA GLN A 75 8.96 14.65 -16.60
C GLN A 75 7.75 14.16 -15.78
N LEU A 76 6.56 14.74 -15.99
CA LEU A 76 5.32 14.28 -15.35
C LEU A 76 4.98 12.85 -15.74
N LEU A 77 5.18 12.51 -17.01
CA LEU A 77 4.96 11.14 -17.49
C LEU A 77 5.94 10.15 -16.85
N ASP A 78 7.21 10.54 -16.72
CA ASP A 78 8.24 9.73 -16.06
C ASP A 78 7.96 9.55 -14.56
N GLU A 79 7.52 10.62 -13.87
CA GLU A 79 7.12 10.56 -12.46
C GLU A 79 5.93 9.59 -12.27
N TYR A 80 4.91 9.69 -13.13
CA TYR A 80 3.76 8.78 -13.11
C TYR A 80 4.18 7.34 -13.36
N THR A 81 4.94 7.10 -14.43
CA THR A 81 5.37 5.75 -14.80
C THR A 81 6.23 5.11 -13.71
N SER A 82 7.14 5.89 -13.12
CA SER A 82 7.99 5.43 -12.01
C SER A 82 7.17 5.05 -10.78
N LEU A 83 6.16 5.85 -10.42
CA LEU A 83 5.28 5.55 -9.31
C LEU A 83 4.43 4.30 -9.61
N TYR A 84 3.85 4.22 -10.80
CA TYR A 84 3.04 3.08 -11.22
C TYR A 84 3.83 1.76 -11.17
N LEU A 85 5.04 1.76 -11.72
CA LEU A 85 5.92 0.57 -11.71
C LEU A 85 6.34 0.17 -10.29
N ALA A 86 6.60 1.15 -9.40
CA ALA A 86 6.90 0.89 -8.00
C ALA A 86 5.71 0.21 -7.30
N GLU A 87 4.49 0.71 -7.51
CA GLU A 87 3.26 0.14 -6.94
C GLU A 87 2.96 -1.25 -7.50
N LEU A 88 3.18 -1.47 -8.78
CA LEU A 88 3.05 -2.80 -9.41
C LEU A 88 4.05 -3.79 -8.80
N GLY A 89 5.28 -3.34 -8.54
CA GLY A 89 6.29 -4.12 -7.84
C GLY A 89 5.85 -4.52 -6.43
N ILE A 90 5.26 -3.60 -5.67
CA ILE A 90 4.71 -3.88 -4.33
C ILE A 90 3.52 -4.85 -4.43
N ALA A 91 2.59 -4.61 -5.37
CA ALA A 91 1.41 -5.45 -5.55
C ALA A 91 1.75 -6.92 -5.90
N SER A 92 2.89 -7.15 -6.53
CA SER A 92 3.39 -8.48 -6.88
C SER A 92 4.38 -9.07 -5.86
N SER A 93 4.75 -8.31 -4.82
CA SER A 93 5.74 -8.75 -3.85
C SER A 93 5.15 -9.66 -2.78
N ARG A 94 6.02 -10.51 -2.22
CA ARG A 94 5.75 -11.29 -1.03
C ARG A 94 6.88 -11.07 -0.04
N GLU A 95 6.56 -10.46 1.11
CA GLU A 95 7.57 -10.02 2.05
C GLU A 95 7.30 -10.41 3.47
N TYR A 96 8.36 -10.90 4.12
CA TYR A 96 8.39 -11.24 5.53
C TYR A 96 8.92 -10.07 6.36
N PHE A 97 8.21 -9.72 7.44
CA PHE A 97 8.61 -8.65 8.36
C PHE A 97 8.05 -8.88 9.76
N PHE A 98 8.48 -8.09 10.73
CA PHE A 98 7.91 -8.07 12.07
C PHE A 98 7.17 -6.76 12.29
N ALA A 99 6.01 -6.85 12.95
CA ALA A 99 5.21 -5.68 13.32
C ALA A 99 4.55 -5.89 14.68
N ARG A 100 4.13 -4.79 15.28
CA ARG A 100 3.23 -4.83 16.43
C ARG A 100 1.80 -4.79 15.92
N ILE A 101 1.00 -5.75 16.35
CA ILE A 101 -0.39 -5.87 15.93
C ILE A 101 -1.31 -5.74 17.14
N PRO A 102 -2.48 -5.09 17.00
CA PRO A 102 -3.50 -5.12 18.02
C PRO A 102 -4.12 -6.50 18.08
N VAL A 103 -4.23 -7.04 19.26
CA VAL A 103 -4.92 -8.30 19.54
C VAL A 103 -5.96 -8.07 20.63
N LYS A 104 -7.07 -8.80 20.57
CA LYS A 104 -8.13 -8.72 21.57
C LYS A 104 -8.06 -9.93 22.49
N ASP A 105 -8.26 -9.69 23.78
CA ASP A 105 -8.42 -10.75 24.78
C ASP A 105 -9.88 -11.23 24.90
N GLN A 106 -10.14 -12.14 25.82
CA GLN A 106 -11.47 -12.68 26.06
C GLN A 106 -12.48 -11.63 26.62
N LEU A 107 -11.97 -10.50 27.11
CA LEU A 107 -12.75 -9.37 27.63
C LEU A 107 -12.89 -8.24 26.58
N ASP A 108 -12.54 -8.52 25.31
CA ASP A 108 -12.52 -7.55 24.20
C ASP A 108 -11.57 -6.35 24.44
N GLN A 109 -10.61 -6.49 25.36
CA GLN A 109 -9.59 -5.46 25.58
C GLN A 109 -8.48 -5.60 24.54
N THR A 110 -8.14 -4.48 23.90
CA THR A 110 -7.08 -4.45 22.89
C THR A 110 -5.73 -4.23 23.57
N TYR A 111 -4.77 -5.05 23.20
CA TYR A 111 -3.36 -4.91 23.57
C TYR A 111 -2.47 -5.22 22.37
N TYR A 112 -1.20 -4.85 22.42
CA TYR A 112 -0.31 -5.01 21.28
C TYR A 112 0.70 -6.14 21.52
N LYS A 113 0.78 -7.05 20.54
CA LYS A 113 1.80 -8.11 20.52
C LYS A 113 2.72 -7.97 19.30
N TRP A 114 3.98 -8.33 19.47
CA TRP A 114 4.86 -8.54 18.34
C TRP A 114 4.42 -9.77 17.55
N ALA A 115 4.43 -9.66 16.24
CA ALA A 115 4.08 -10.72 15.33
C ALA A 115 5.06 -10.80 14.17
N GLU A 116 5.29 -12.02 13.70
CA GLU A 116 5.82 -12.27 12.37
C GLU A 116 4.70 -12.08 11.36
N CYS A 117 5.00 -11.38 10.28
CA CYS A 117 4.04 -10.99 9.25
C CYS A 117 4.54 -11.39 7.87
N LEU A 118 3.64 -11.80 6.99
CA LEU A 118 3.90 -12.08 5.59
C LEU A 118 2.92 -11.29 4.74
N MET A 119 3.43 -10.26 4.06
CA MET A 119 2.68 -9.48 3.10
C MET A 119 2.51 -10.27 1.81
N ASN A 120 1.28 -10.34 1.30
CA ASN A 120 0.94 -10.90 -0.01
C ASN A 120 0.41 -9.78 -0.89
N GLY A 121 1.29 -9.10 -1.59
CA GLY A 121 0.95 -7.90 -2.36
C GLY A 121 0.37 -6.78 -1.48
N ASN A 122 -0.54 -5.99 -2.05
CA ASN A 122 -1.19 -4.88 -1.34
C ASN A 122 -2.48 -5.27 -0.58
N TRP A 123 -2.89 -6.56 -0.60
CA TRP A 123 -4.26 -6.93 -0.26
C TRP A 123 -4.42 -7.57 1.12
N SER A 124 -3.43 -8.34 1.55
CA SER A 124 -3.51 -9.06 2.82
C SER A 124 -2.15 -9.24 3.46
N VAL A 125 -2.16 -9.35 4.78
CA VAL A 125 -0.99 -9.71 5.57
C VAL A 125 -1.37 -10.85 6.48
N TYR A 126 -0.68 -11.97 6.34
CA TYR A 126 -0.77 -13.07 7.30
C TYR A 126 0.13 -12.78 8.49
N PHE A 127 -0.31 -13.12 9.68
CA PHE A 127 0.48 -12.90 10.87
C PHE A 127 0.39 -14.07 11.86
N ARG A 128 1.44 -14.19 12.68
CA ARG A 128 1.48 -15.03 13.86
C ARG A 128 2.24 -14.31 14.95
N THR A 129 1.68 -14.25 16.15
CA THR A 129 2.38 -13.66 17.30
C THR A 129 3.63 -14.45 17.64
N ILE A 130 4.69 -13.77 18.13
CA ILE A 130 5.98 -14.42 18.39
C ILE A 130 5.92 -15.47 19.51
N ASP A 131 4.91 -15.40 20.40
CA ASP A 131 4.58 -16.45 21.38
C ASP A 131 3.83 -17.63 20.74
N GLY A 132 3.38 -17.49 19.50
CA GLY A 132 2.66 -18.52 18.75
C GLY A 132 1.19 -18.72 19.12
N GLU A 133 0.66 -17.92 20.05
CA GLU A 133 -0.71 -18.07 20.56
C GLU A 133 -1.77 -17.69 19.53
N ILE A 134 -1.53 -16.62 18.77
CA ILE A 134 -2.50 -16.05 17.85
C ILE A 134 -1.95 -16.13 16.41
N VAL A 135 -2.79 -16.64 15.52
CA VAL A 135 -2.55 -16.71 14.08
C VAL A 135 -3.75 -16.10 13.39
N GLY A 136 -3.51 -15.26 12.38
CA GLY A 136 -4.60 -14.60 11.68
C GLY A 136 -4.17 -13.87 10.43
N SER A 137 -5.08 -13.06 9.92
CA SER A 137 -4.89 -12.22 8.75
C SER A 137 -5.30 -10.77 9.02
N TYR A 138 -4.71 -9.86 8.28
CA TYR A 138 -5.10 -8.47 8.21
C TYR A 138 -5.64 -8.22 6.80
N GLU A 139 -6.93 -8.01 6.69
CA GLU A 139 -7.65 -8.04 5.42
C GLU A 139 -8.63 -6.87 5.31
N ASN A 140 -8.91 -6.46 4.06
CA ASN A 140 -10.00 -5.53 3.79
C ASN A 140 -11.35 -6.26 3.91
N VAL A 141 -12.17 -5.86 4.87
CA VAL A 141 -13.50 -6.45 5.16
C VAL A 141 -14.65 -5.62 4.59
N ALA A 142 -14.37 -4.51 3.93
CA ALA A 142 -15.41 -3.57 3.49
C ALA A 142 -16.24 -4.05 2.29
N GLY A 143 -15.86 -5.14 1.62
CA GLY A 143 -16.52 -5.57 0.39
C GLY A 143 -16.42 -4.51 -0.71
N SER A 144 -17.55 -3.92 -1.11
CA SER A 144 -17.63 -2.86 -2.14
C SER A 144 -17.55 -1.44 -1.58
N GLY A 145 -17.43 -1.27 -0.27
CA GLY A 145 -17.30 0.04 0.39
C GLY A 145 -15.88 0.59 0.38
N PRO A 146 -15.66 1.75 1.01
CA PRO A 146 -14.31 2.26 1.25
C PRO A 146 -13.47 1.21 2.00
N PRO A 147 -12.16 1.12 1.74
CA PRO A 147 -11.31 0.12 2.38
C PRO A 147 -11.41 0.18 3.91
N ASN A 148 -11.67 -0.96 4.52
CA ASN A 148 -11.68 -1.14 5.97
C ASN A 148 -10.86 -2.39 6.29
N TYR A 149 -9.67 -2.19 6.86
CA TYR A 149 -8.75 -3.28 7.19
C TYR A 149 -8.90 -3.68 8.65
N GLU A 150 -9.09 -4.97 8.88
CA GLU A 150 -9.25 -5.53 10.22
C GLU A 150 -8.31 -6.71 10.46
N PHE A 151 -7.84 -6.82 11.71
CA PHE A 151 -7.10 -8.00 12.18
C PHE A 151 -8.09 -9.11 12.54
N ARG A 152 -8.05 -10.20 11.78
CA ARG A 152 -8.86 -11.38 12.01
C ARG A 152 -8.06 -12.44 12.73
N GLN A 153 -8.55 -12.85 13.91
CA GLN A 153 -7.94 -13.87 14.76
C GLN A 153 -8.76 -15.18 14.74
N ASP A 154 -9.97 -15.12 14.20
CA ASP A 154 -10.96 -16.20 14.13
C ASP A 154 -10.85 -17.06 12.86
N VAL A 155 -9.63 -17.31 12.42
CA VAL A 155 -9.35 -18.13 11.25
C VAL A 155 -9.61 -19.61 11.55
N ASN A 156 -10.20 -20.34 10.60
CA ASN A 156 -10.43 -21.78 10.73
C ASN A 156 -9.11 -22.57 10.72
N ASP A 157 -9.14 -23.82 11.19
CA ASP A 157 -7.94 -24.64 11.38
C ASP A 157 -7.13 -24.80 10.09
N LYS A 158 -7.79 -25.02 8.96
CA LYS A 158 -7.12 -25.17 7.67
C LYS A 158 -6.36 -23.89 7.28
N LEU A 159 -7.02 -22.73 7.37
CA LEU A 159 -6.38 -21.45 7.06
C LEU A 159 -5.24 -21.14 8.05
N ARG A 160 -5.41 -21.52 9.32
CA ARG A 160 -4.35 -21.41 10.34
C ARG A 160 -3.11 -22.22 9.95
N GLU A 161 -3.29 -23.47 9.52
CA GLU A 161 -2.19 -24.32 9.06
C GLU A 161 -1.50 -23.73 7.82
N ASP A 162 -2.27 -23.28 6.84
CA ASP A 162 -1.77 -22.65 5.62
C ASP A 162 -0.95 -21.36 5.92
N ILE A 163 -1.44 -20.51 6.83
CA ILE A 163 -0.73 -19.31 7.29
C ILE A 163 0.59 -19.69 7.97
N VAL A 164 0.57 -20.63 8.90
CA VAL A 164 1.78 -21.07 9.62
C VAL A 164 2.80 -21.67 8.66
N ALA A 165 2.36 -22.49 7.70
CA ALA A 165 3.23 -23.04 6.67
C ALA A 165 3.84 -21.94 5.80
N ALA A 166 3.04 -20.96 5.36
CA ALA A 166 3.47 -19.84 4.55
C ALA A 166 4.50 -18.96 5.27
N LEU A 167 4.24 -18.59 6.53
CA LEU A 167 5.15 -17.84 7.37
C LEU A 167 6.46 -18.60 7.59
N THR A 168 6.38 -19.89 7.95
CA THR A 168 7.56 -20.73 8.20
C THR A 168 8.46 -20.84 6.97
N SER A 169 7.86 -21.00 5.80
CA SER A 169 8.59 -21.05 4.51
C SER A 169 9.29 -19.73 4.15
N ALA A 170 8.73 -18.62 4.61
CA ALA A 170 9.24 -17.27 4.30
C ALA A 170 10.23 -16.73 5.33
N ARG A 171 10.50 -17.45 6.43
CA ARG A 171 11.39 -16.99 7.49
C ARG A 171 12.80 -16.76 6.98
N PRO A 172 13.41 -15.61 7.32
CA PRO A 172 14.81 -15.35 7.00
C PRO A 172 15.74 -16.20 7.90
N GLU A 173 16.99 -16.33 7.49
CA GLU A 173 18.01 -17.10 8.24
C GLU A 173 18.22 -16.58 9.67
N ASP A 174 18.14 -15.26 9.86
CA ASP A 174 18.29 -14.57 11.15
C ASP A 174 17.02 -14.52 12.00
N TYR A 175 15.98 -15.30 11.64
CA TYR A 175 14.68 -15.31 12.33
C TYR A 175 14.81 -15.50 13.84
N ARG A 176 15.61 -16.49 14.28
CA ARG A 176 15.74 -16.81 15.72
C ARG A 176 16.35 -15.67 16.52
N GLU A 177 17.34 -15.00 15.96
CA GLU A 177 17.99 -13.85 16.58
C GLU A 177 17.02 -12.67 16.71
N LYS A 178 16.30 -12.35 15.63
CA LYS A 178 15.28 -11.29 15.64
C LYS A 178 14.17 -11.56 16.66
N VAL A 179 13.66 -12.78 16.72
CA VAL A 179 12.64 -13.16 17.71
C VAL A 179 13.15 -13.02 19.13
N ALA A 180 14.39 -13.44 19.43
CA ALA A 180 14.98 -13.28 20.76
C ALA A 180 15.05 -11.80 21.18
N ILE A 181 15.48 -10.92 20.28
CA ILE A 181 15.52 -9.47 20.51
C ILE A 181 14.11 -8.90 20.78
N LEU A 182 13.11 -9.34 20.01
CA LEU A 182 11.73 -8.89 20.17
C LEU A 182 11.09 -9.40 21.47
N GLN A 183 11.41 -10.61 21.89
CA GLN A 183 10.97 -11.17 23.17
C GLN A 183 11.56 -10.40 24.36
N GLU A 184 12.83 -10.00 24.30
CA GLU A 184 13.42 -9.14 25.32
C GLU A 184 12.75 -7.76 25.35
N LYS A 185 12.52 -7.15 24.20
CA LYS A 185 11.78 -5.88 24.11
C LYS A 185 10.35 -6.00 24.66
N ALA A 186 9.69 -7.14 24.42
CA ALA A 186 8.34 -7.39 24.92
C ALA A 186 8.27 -7.50 26.44
N LYS A 187 9.33 -7.98 27.12
CA LYS A 187 9.41 -8.04 28.58
C LYS A 187 9.50 -6.66 29.24
N ILE A 188 10.12 -5.70 28.54
CA ILE A 188 10.29 -4.32 29.02
C ILE A 188 9.04 -3.48 28.74
N TYR A 189 8.13 -4.00 27.94
CA TYR A 189 6.98 -3.28 27.41
C TYR A 189 5.79 -3.34 28.40
N ASP A 190 5.34 -2.18 28.89
CA ASP A 190 4.07 -2.04 29.58
C ASP A 190 2.95 -1.75 28.57
N PRO A 191 2.01 -2.71 28.34
CA PRO A 191 0.93 -2.53 27.37
C PRO A 191 0.05 -1.31 27.66
N LYS A 192 0.02 -0.82 28.91
CA LYS A 192 -0.78 0.35 29.30
C LYS A 192 -0.08 1.68 28.97
N SER A 193 1.23 1.72 28.82
CA SER A 193 1.99 2.95 28.57
C SER A 193 1.99 3.38 27.11
N ASP A 194 1.78 2.47 26.16
CA ASP A 194 1.85 2.75 24.71
C ASP A 194 0.52 3.16 24.07
N LEU A 195 -0.60 2.91 24.76
CA LEU A 195 -1.90 3.44 24.33
C LEU A 195 -1.95 4.98 24.35
N GLN A 196 -1.01 5.62 25.07
CA GLN A 196 -0.91 7.08 25.17
C GLN A 196 0.07 7.72 24.17
N LYS A 197 0.90 6.94 23.46
CA LYS A 197 1.98 7.48 22.59
C LYS A 197 1.72 7.43 21.09
N ASN A 198 0.64 6.80 20.65
CA ASN A 198 0.33 6.62 19.23
C ASN A 198 -0.96 7.33 18.76
N TYR A 199 -1.35 8.41 19.47
CA TYR A 199 -2.43 9.32 19.05
C TYR A 199 -1.92 10.74 18.95
#